data_c1feba17f1650f93222a748cfd24387e
#
_entry.id   c1feba17f1650f93222a748cfd24387e
#
_cell.length_a   1.000
_cell.length_b   1.000
_cell.length_c   1.000
_cell.angle_alpha   90.00
_cell.angle_beta   90.00
_cell.angle_gamma   90.00
#
_symmetry.space_group_name_H-M   'P 1'
#
loop_
_entity.id
_entity.type
_entity.pdbx_description
1 polymer ?
#
loop_
_entity_poly.entity_id
_entity_poly.type
_entity_poly.pdbx_seq_one_letter_code
_entity_poly.pdbx_strand_id
1 'polypeptide(L)'
;MKNTIKTHQQITTYNKNAWNREVESGNRWSIPVTTDQIARAKKGDWQIVLTPQKAVPKEWFPPLEGAQVLCLAGAGGQQGPILAATGAQVTVFDNSPAMLAQDRMVAERDGLEISLIEGDMADLGVFPDMCFDFIVHPVSNCFVPQVRPVWREAFRVLRPGGSMIAGFNNPIVYSFDIDLEEDQGIFQLRYPLPYSDLTSISEQERIKRYGGDGPLEFGHTLEDQIGGQIDAGFHLIGMYEDTWLDEPVSSYLNVFIATQAIKVN
;
A
#
# COMPACT_ATOMS: atom_id res chain seq x y z
N MET A 1 -11.66 30.84 -6.99
CA MET A 1 -11.27 30.57 -5.60
C MET A 1 -10.45 29.29 -5.65
N LYS A 2 -9.15 29.33 -5.29
CA LYS A 2 -8.34 28.13 -5.23
C LYS A 2 -8.85 27.28 -4.06
N ASN A 3 -9.40 26.11 -4.35
CA ASN A 3 -9.83 25.16 -3.32
C ASN A 3 -8.55 24.53 -2.73
N THR A 4 -8.03 25.10 -1.66
CA THR A 4 -6.79 24.63 -1.05
C THR A 4 -7.14 23.37 -0.22
N ILE A 5 -6.68 22.21 -0.66
CA ILE A 5 -6.80 20.95 0.08
C ILE A 5 -6.00 21.07 1.38
N LYS A 6 -6.63 20.92 2.54
CA LYS A 6 -6.00 21.14 3.86
C LYS A 6 -6.35 20.09 4.91
N THR A 7 -7.47 19.40 4.76
CA THR A 7 -7.92 18.44 5.76
C THR A 7 -7.66 17.00 5.30
N HIS A 8 -7.53 16.09 6.25
CA HIS A 8 -7.39 14.65 5.98
C HIS A 8 -8.51 14.17 5.04
N GLN A 9 -9.76 14.49 5.34
CA GLN A 9 -10.92 14.09 4.51
C GLN A 9 -10.86 14.64 3.08
N GLN A 10 -10.35 15.86 2.88
CA GLN A 10 -10.17 16.43 1.54
C GLN A 10 -9.09 15.70 0.76
N ILE A 11 -7.99 15.30 1.43
CA ILE A 11 -6.91 14.50 0.85
C ILE A 11 -7.44 13.11 0.48
N THR A 12 -8.12 12.43 1.39
CA THR A 12 -8.74 11.11 1.17
C THR A 12 -9.68 11.13 -0.04
N THR A 13 -10.56 12.14 -0.12
CA THR A 13 -11.47 12.32 -1.26
C THR A 13 -10.73 12.61 -2.56
N TYR A 14 -9.68 13.42 -2.52
CA TYR A 14 -8.87 13.73 -3.69
C TYR A 14 -8.15 12.48 -4.22
N ASN A 15 -7.47 11.76 -3.34
CA ASN A 15 -6.73 10.54 -3.69
C ASN A 15 -7.67 9.41 -4.16
N LYS A 16 -8.87 9.28 -3.58
CA LYS A 16 -9.93 8.41 -4.09
C LYS A 16 -10.21 8.67 -5.57
N ASN A 17 -10.47 9.94 -5.91
CA ASN A 17 -10.78 10.32 -7.29
C ASN A 17 -9.57 10.16 -8.23
N ALA A 18 -8.36 10.42 -7.72
CA ALA A 18 -7.14 10.19 -8.48
C ALA A 18 -6.96 8.71 -8.81
N TRP A 19 -7.07 7.82 -7.83
CA TRP A 19 -6.96 6.37 -8.05
C TRP A 19 -8.07 5.80 -8.93
N ASN A 20 -9.29 6.37 -8.89
CA ASN A 20 -10.31 5.99 -9.88
C ASN A 20 -9.86 6.27 -11.32
N ARG A 21 -9.22 7.43 -11.56
CA ARG A 21 -8.67 7.77 -12.89
C ARG A 21 -7.45 6.91 -13.26
N GLU A 22 -6.61 6.57 -12.28
CA GLU A 22 -5.48 5.66 -12.51
C GLU A 22 -5.96 4.29 -13.02
N VAL A 23 -7.06 3.78 -12.50
CA VAL A 23 -7.68 2.54 -13.03
C VAL A 23 -8.14 2.72 -14.48
N GLU A 24 -8.82 3.84 -14.77
CA GLU A 24 -9.31 4.15 -16.13
C GLU A 24 -8.16 4.31 -17.14
N SER A 25 -7.01 4.82 -16.71
CA SER A 25 -5.81 4.97 -17.52
C SER A 25 -4.99 3.67 -17.69
N GLY A 26 -5.34 2.60 -16.98
CA GLY A 26 -4.65 1.32 -17.01
C GLY A 26 -3.33 1.32 -16.25
N ASN A 27 -3.27 2.04 -15.13
CA ASN A 27 -2.11 2.04 -14.24
C ASN A 27 -1.72 0.62 -13.85
N ARG A 28 -0.43 0.30 -13.87
CA ARG A 28 0.12 -1.06 -13.61
C ARG A 28 -0.32 -1.66 -12.26
N TRP A 29 -0.54 -0.83 -11.25
CA TRP A 29 -0.98 -1.27 -9.92
C TRP A 29 -2.47 -1.59 -9.85
N SER A 30 -3.22 -1.28 -10.91
CA SER A 30 -4.63 -1.62 -11.08
C SER A 30 -4.89 -2.75 -12.08
N ILE A 31 -3.82 -3.39 -12.59
CA ILE A 31 -3.95 -4.53 -13.53
C ILE A 31 -4.19 -5.80 -12.72
N PRO A 32 -5.37 -6.43 -12.88
CA PRO A 32 -5.72 -7.61 -12.12
C PRO A 32 -4.92 -8.85 -12.52
N VAL A 33 -4.81 -9.82 -11.61
CA VAL A 33 -4.25 -11.13 -11.89
C VAL A 33 -5.09 -11.90 -12.89
N THR A 34 -4.43 -12.78 -13.64
CA THR A 34 -5.07 -13.62 -14.66
C THR A 34 -5.74 -14.85 -14.05
N THR A 35 -6.67 -15.46 -14.79
CA THR A 35 -7.28 -16.75 -14.41
C THR A 35 -6.24 -17.86 -14.22
N ASP A 36 -5.16 -17.86 -15.01
CA ASP A 36 -4.06 -18.83 -14.85
C ASP A 36 -3.34 -18.64 -13.50
N GLN A 37 -3.06 -17.41 -13.09
CA GLN A 37 -2.47 -17.11 -11.77
C GLN A 37 -3.38 -17.60 -10.63
N ILE A 38 -4.69 -17.39 -10.74
CA ILE A 38 -5.66 -17.91 -9.76
C ILE A 38 -5.68 -19.44 -9.76
N ALA A 39 -5.69 -20.08 -10.94
CA ALA A 39 -5.66 -21.54 -11.05
C ALA A 39 -4.38 -22.15 -10.45
N ARG A 40 -3.24 -21.48 -10.57
CA ARG A 40 -1.98 -21.87 -9.92
C ARG A 40 -2.05 -21.66 -8.41
N ALA A 41 -2.59 -20.53 -7.96
CA ALA A 41 -2.74 -20.23 -6.53
C ALA A 41 -3.60 -21.28 -5.81
N LYS A 42 -4.70 -21.73 -6.42
CA LYS A 42 -5.52 -22.85 -5.92
C LYS A 42 -4.75 -24.18 -5.76
N LYS A 43 -3.60 -24.33 -6.42
CA LYS A 43 -2.71 -25.50 -6.32
C LYS A 43 -1.50 -25.28 -5.39
N GLY A 44 -1.44 -24.14 -4.69
CA GLY A 44 -0.34 -23.76 -3.81
C GLY A 44 0.83 -23.04 -4.48
N ASP A 45 0.80 -22.87 -5.82
CA ASP A 45 1.79 -22.10 -6.57
C ASP A 45 1.36 -20.64 -6.68
N TRP A 46 1.76 -19.84 -5.71
CA TRP A 46 1.44 -18.43 -5.62
C TRP A 46 2.57 -17.63 -4.99
N GLN A 47 2.58 -16.34 -5.27
CA GLN A 47 3.43 -15.36 -4.59
C GLN A 47 2.65 -14.05 -4.42
N ILE A 48 3.02 -13.29 -3.39
CA ILE A 48 2.54 -11.94 -3.12
C ILE A 48 3.74 -11.01 -3.18
N VAL A 49 3.55 -9.84 -3.75
CA VAL A 49 4.49 -8.73 -3.68
C VAL A 49 3.87 -7.58 -2.88
N LEU A 50 4.68 -6.93 -2.06
CA LEU A 50 4.34 -5.67 -1.38
C LEU A 50 5.06 -4.51 -2.03
N THR A 51 6.19 -4.80 -2.64
CA THR A 51 7.14 -3.91 -3.30
C THR A 51 7.40 -4.43 -4.72
N PRO A 52 7.90 -3.62 -5.66
CA PRO A 52 7.83 -3.94 -7.09
C PRO A 52 8.51 -5.21 -7.57
N GLN A 53 9.65 -5.61 -6.96
CA GLN A 53 10.49 -6.68 -7.51
C GLN A 53 10.50 -7.96 -6.67
N LYS A 54 10.55 -7.84 -5.35
CA LYS A 54 10.69 -8.99 -4.46
C LYS A 54 9.36 -9.58 -4.05
N ALA A 55 9.21 -10.88 -4.24
CA ALA A 55 8.14 -11.62 -3.59
C ALA A 55 8.38 -11.67 -2.07
N VAL A 56 7.30 -11.57 -1.30
CA VAL A 56 7.34 -11.76 0.15
C VAL A 56 7.77 -13.20 0.47
N PRO A 57 8.71 -13.41 1.41
CA PRO A 57 9.10 -14.75 1.85
C PRO A 57 7.87 -15.57 2.30
N LYS A 58 7.79 -16.82 1.86
CA LYS A 58 6.64 -17.69 2.16
C LYS A 58 6.44 -17.90 3.67
N GLU A 59 7.52 -17.93 4.42
CA GLU A 59 7.52 -18.07 5.88
C GLU A 59 6.93 -16.87 6.63
N TRP A 60 6.68 -15.74 5.93
CA TRP A 60 6.01 -14.59 6.52
C TRP A 60 4.48 -14.75 6.57
N PHE A 61 3.95 -15.74 5.85
CA PHE A 61 2.52 -15.99 5.82
C PHE A 61 2.14 -17.04 6.88
N PRO A 62 1.08 -16.79 7.66
CA PRO A 62 0.49 -17.85 8.50
C PRO A 62 -0.18 -18.92 7.61
N PRO A 63 -0.67 -20.04 8.18
CA PRO A 63 -1.59 -20.91 7.49
C PRO A 63 -2.80 -20.12 6.99
N LEU A 64 -3.02 -20.10 5.66
CA LEU A 64 -4.02 -19.24 5.03
C LEU A 64 -5.41 -19.85 4.95
N GLU A 65 -5.53 -21.19 4.93
CA GLU A 65 -6.83 -21.87 4.86
C GLU A 65 -7.72 -21.47 6.03
N GLY A 66 -8.85 -20.84 5.74
CA GLY A 66 -9.81 -20.34 6.73
C GLY A 66 -9.38 -19.10 7.53
N ALA A 67 -8.15 -18.57 7.33
CA ALA A 67 -7.68 -17.38 8.02
C ALA A 67 -8.47 -16.14 7.61
N GLN A 68 -8.79 -15.27 8.58
CA GLN A 68 -9.38 -13.94 8.34
C GLN A 68 -8.28 -12.98 7.89
N VAL A 69 -8.25 -12.61 6.62
CA VAL A 69 -7.21 -11.78 6.03
C VAL A 69 -7.76 -10.42 5.60
N LEU A 70 -7.10 -9.36 6.03
CA LEU A 70 -7.35 -7.99 5.55
C LEU A 70 -6.29 -7.59 4.52
N CYS A 71 -6.69 -7.33 3.28
CA CYS A 71 -5.89 -6.57 2.32
C CYS A 71 -6.18 -5.09 2.52
N LEU A 72 -5.28 -4.38 3.20
CA LEU A 72 -5.45 -2.98 3.60
C LEU A 72 -4.83 -2.06 2.56
N ALA A 73 -5.65 -1.21 1.93
CA ALA A 73 -5.27 -0.34 0.81
C ALA A 73 -4.48 -1.13 -0.26
N GLY A 74 -5.01 -2.29 -0.61
CA GLY A 74 -4.37 -3.27 -1.50
C GLY A 74 -5.34 -3.79 -2.55
N ALA A 75 -6.32 -3.00 -2.96
CA ALA A 75 -7.21 -3.32 -4.06
C ALA A 75 -6.50 -3.23 -5.42
N GLY A 76 -7.19 -3.59 -6.49
CA GLY A 76 -6.65 -3.63 -7.85
C GLY A 76 -6.65 -5.03 -8.45
N GLY A 77 -7.27 -5.99 -7.77
CA GLY A 77 -7.39 -7.35 -8.26
C GLY A 77 -6.09 -8.16 -8.21
N GLN A 78 -5.20 -7.86 -7.28
CA GLN A 78 -3.87 -8.47 -7.20
C GLN A 78 -3.74 -9.39 -5.97
N GLN A 79 -3.43 -8.86 -4.77
CA GLN A 79 -3.15 -9.67 -3.58
C GLN A 79 -4.41 -10.38 -3.05
N GLY A 80 -5.55 -9.67 -2.97
CA GLY A 80 -6.81 -10.20 -2.46
C GLY A 80 -7.25 -11.49 -3.16
N PRO A 81 -7.38 -11.50 -4.50
CA PRO A 81 -7.77 -12.70 -5.23
C PRO A 81 -6.83 -13.89 -5.07
N ILE A 82 -5.49 -13.65 -5.05
CA ILE A 82 -4.52 -14.72 -4.83
C ILE A 82 -4.72 -15.34 -3.45
N LEU A 83 -4.88 -14.53 -2.40
CA LEU A 83 -5.09 -15.01 -1.03
C LEU A 83 -6.42 -15.74 -0.88
N ALA A 84 -7.49 -15.25 -1.50
CA ALA A 84 -8.77 -15.96 -1.52
C ALA A 84 -8.65 -17.33 -2.23
N ALA A 85 -7.87 -17.42 -3.30
CA ALA A 85 -7.61 -18.67 -4.00
C ALA A 85 -6.85 -19.71 -3.17
N THR A 86 -6.16 -19.30 -2.10
CA THR A 86 -5.50 -20.21 -1.13
C THR A 86 -6.41 -20.71 -0.03
N GLY A 87 -7.70 -20.33 -0.01
CA GLY A 87 -8.66 -20.72 1.01
C GLY A 87 -8.81 -19.70 2.15
N ALA A 88 -8.16 -18.55 2.09
CA ALA A 88 -8.34 -17.49 3.07
C ALA A 88 -9.71 -16.81 2.93
N GLN A 89 -10.27 -16.34 4.05
CA GLN A 89 -11.44 -15.47 4.09
C GLN A 89 -10.98 -14.02 3.97
N VAL A 90 -11.05 -13.48 2.76
CA VAL A 90 -10.42 -12.19 2.43
C VAL A 90 -11.42 -11.05 2.49
N THR A 91 -11.02 -9.99 3.18
CA THR A 91 -11.62 -8.66 3.08
C THR A 91 -10.61 -7.72 2.42
N VAL A 92 -10.98 -7.07 1.33
CA VAL A 92 -10.23 -5.98 0.70
C VAL A 92 -10.84 -4.66 1.14
N PHE A 93 -10.04 -3.80 1.74
CA PHE A 93 -10.44 -2.48 2.21
C PHE A 93 -9.62 -1.42 1.51
N ASP A 94 -10.27 -0.58 0.73
CA ASP A 94 -9.60 0.42 -0.10
C ASP A 94 -10.45 1.68 -0.25
N ASN A 95 -9.79 2.81 -0.47
CA ASN A 95 -10.45 4.10 -0.65
C ASN A 95 -11.10 4.25 -2.05
N SER A 96 -10.61 3.53 -3.06
CA SER A 96 -11.06 3.67 -4.45
C SER A 96 -12.08 2.59 -4.84
N PRO A 97 -13.33 2.95 -5.14
CA PRO A 97 -14.31 2.00 -5.65
C PRO A 97 -13.92 1.41 -7.01
N ALA A 98 -13.14 2.13 -7.84
CA ALA A 98 -12.65 1.60 -9.10
C ALA A 98 -11.59 0.51 -8.87
N MET A 99 -10.69 0.69 -7.90
CA MET A 99 -9.74 -0.34 -7.48
C MET A 99 -10.47 -1.58 -6.95
N LEU A 100 -11.47 -1.41 -6.06
CA LEU A 100 -12.31 -2.50 -5.55
C LEU A 100 -13.09 -3.24 -6.66
N ALA A 101 -13.47 -2.53 -7.72
CA ALA A 101 -14.13 -3.16 -8.88
C ALA A 101 -13.22 -4.14 -9.62
N GLN A 102 -11.89 -3.95 -9.60
CA GLN A 102 -10.94 -4.92 -10.16
C GLN A 102 -10.95 -6.24 -9.36
N ASP A 103 -10.97 -6.17 -8.03
CA ASP A 103 -11.09 -7.36 -7.18
C ASP A 103 -12.43 -8.07 -7.40
N ARG A 104 -13.53 -7.32 -7.51
CA ARG A 104 -14.85 -7.88 -7.82
C ARG A 104 -14.84 -8.62 -9.15
N MET A 105 -14.27 -8.02 -10.19
CA MET A 105 -14.19 -8.62 -11.51
C MET A 105 -13.41 -9.95 -11.48
N VAL A 106 -12.28 -10.01 -10.76
CA VAL A 106 -11.54 -11.27 -10.61
C VAL A 106 -12.33 -12.29 -9.80
N ALA A 107 -12.98 -11.87 -8.70
CA ALA A 107 -13.78 -12.76 -7.87
C ALA A 107 -14.93 -13.40 -8.66
N GLU A 108 -15.68 -12.61 -9.42
CA GLU A 108 -16.77 -13.08 -10.28
C GLU A 108 -16.26 -14.01 -11.39
N ARG A 109 -15.16 -13.62 -12.07
CA ARG A 109 -14.56 -14.39 -13.16
C ARG A 109 -14.08 -15.77 -12.71
N ASP A 110 -13.43 -15.87 -11.52
CA ASP A 110 -12.73 -17.09 -11.10
C ASP A 110 -13.44 -17.83 -9.95
N GLY A 111 -14.67 -17.39 -9.59
CA GLY A 111 -15.48 -18.04 -8.56
C GLY A 111 -14.84 -17.97 -7.17
N LEU A 112 -14.40 -16.77 -6.75
CA LEU A 112 -13.82 -16.49 -5.44
C LEU A 112 -14.82 -15.71 -4.58
N GLU A 113 -14.75 -15.92 -3.26
CA GLU A 113 -15.50 -15.12 -2.29
C GLU A 113 -14.56 -14.09 -1.65
N ILE A 114 -14.83 -12.80 -1.86
CA ILE A 114 -14.04 -11.67 -1.33
C ILE A 114 -15.02 -10.60 -0.82
N SER A 115 -14.84 -10.18 0.43
CA SER A 115 -15.55 -9.02 0.96
C SER A 115 -14.85 -7.74 0.51
N LEU A 116 -15.60 -6.81 -0.10
CA LEU A 116 -15.06 -5.55 -0.63
C LEU A 116 -15.68 -4.38 0.12
N ILE A 117 -14.86 -3.60 0.79
CA ILE A 117 -15.33 -2.49 1.64
C ILE A 117 -14.55 -1.23 1.27
N GLU A 118 -15.28 -0.14 0.97
CA GLU A 118 -14.69 1.17 0.72
C GLU A 118 -14.41 1.89 2.04
N GLY A 119 -13.20 2.46 2.18
CA GLY A 119 -12.85 3.26 3.36
C GLY A 119 -11.42 3.77 3.37
N ASP A 120 -11.09 4.54 4.39
CA ASP A 120 -9.78 5.14 4.61
C ASP A 120 -8.90 4.21 5.47
N MET A 121 -7.70 3.87 5.01
CA MET A 121 -6.77 3.00 5.75
C MET A 121 -6.39 3.55 7.14
N ALA A 122 -6.56 4.85 7.38
CA ALA A 122 -6.30 5.47 8.67
C ALA A 122 -7.50 5.36 9.65
N ASP A 123 -8.65 4.84 9.19
CA ASP A 123 -9.86 4.65 9.99
C ASP A 123 -10.51 3.30 9.64
N LEU A 124 -10.25 2.29 10.46
CA LEU A 124 -10.85 0.98 10.36
C LEU A 124 -12.04 0.77 11.31
N GLY A 125 -12.72 1.86 11.71
CA GLY A 125 -13.84 1.84 12.66
C GLY A 125 -15.02 0.98 12.23
N VAL A 126 -15.11 0.59 10.95
CA VAL A 126 -16.09 -0.38 10.44
C VAL A 126 -15.84 -1.81 10.95
N PHE A 127 -14.63 -2.12 11.38
CA PHE A 127 -14.24 -3.41 11.90
C PHE A 127 -14.16 -3.41 13.43
N PRO A 128 -14.63 -4.48 14.09
CA PRO A 128 -14.41 -4.66 15.52
C PRO A 128 -12.92 -4.90 15.81
N ASP A 129 -12.56 -4.75 17.08
CA ASP A 129 -11.23 -5.13 17.55
C ASP A 129 -11.00 -6.64 17.35
N MET A 130 -9.75 -7.02 17.09
CA MET A 130 -9.31 -8.43 17.09
C MET A 130 -10.16 -9.32 16.18
N CYS A 131 -10.44 -8.89 14.96
CA CYS A 131 -11.24 -9.65 13.99
C CYS A 131 -10.43 -10.30 12.87
N PHE A 132 -9.16 -9.90 12.64
CA PHE A 132 -8.30 -10.46 11.61
C PHE A 132 -7.13 -11.25 12.18
N ASP A 133 -6.71 -12.29 11.46
CA ASP A 133 -5.54 -13.11 11.76
C ASP A 133 -4.29 -12.58 11.06
N PHE A 134 -4.48 -11.97 9.89
CA PHE A 134 -3.39 -11.50 9.05
C PHE A 134 -3.77 -10.22 8.29
N ILE A 135 -2.80 -9.30 8.15
CA ILE A 135 -2.95 -8.09 7.32
C ILE A 135 -1.86 -8.07 6.25
N VAL A 136 -2.28 -7.81 5.00
CA VAL A 136 -1.41 -7.55 3.86
C VAL A 136 -1.59 -6.10 3.45
N HIS A 137 -0.54 -5.30 3.55
CA HIS A 137 -0.56 -3.86 3.29
C HIS A 137 0.55 -3.48 2.29
N PRO A 138 0.28 -3.49 0.98
CA PRO A 138 1.27 -3.10 -0.02
C PRO A 138 1.60 -1.62 0.05
N VAL A 139 2.55 -1.15 -0.77
CA VAL A 139 2.93 0.26 -0.82
C VAL A 139 1.71 1.14 -1.10
N SER A 140 1.27 1.85 -0.07
CA SER A 140 0.11 2.76 -0.12
C SER A 140 0.18 3.87 0.94
N ASN A 141 1.07 3.75 1.92
CA ASN A 141 1.24 4.75 2.99
C ASN A 141 1.56 6.15 2.49
N CYS A 142 2.18 6.26 1.33
CA CYS A 142 2.44 7.55 0.69
C CYS A 142 1.17 8.32 0.32
N PHE A 143 -0.01 7.71 0.34
CA PHE A 143 -1.27 8.37 -0.01
C PHE A 143 -2.06 8.90 1.19
N VAL A 144 -1.53 8.78 2.40
CA VAL A 144 -2.11 9.38 3.61
C VAL A 144 -1.16 10.42 4.21
N PRO A 145 -1.69 11.54 4.74
CA PRO A 145 -0.84 12.60 5.30
C PRO A 145 -0.20 12.22 6.65
N GLN A 146 -0.71 11.20 7.32
CA GLN A 146 -0.19 10.69 8.60
C GLN A 146 -0.32 9.17 8.62
N VAL A 147 0.79 8.46 8.78
CA VAL A 147 0.80 6.99 8.75
C VAL A 147 0.58 6.35 10.13
N ARG A 148 0.90 7.03 11.22
CA ARG A 148 0.74 6.47 12.57
C ARG A 148 -0.70 6.02 12.93
N PRO A 149 -1.78 6.70 12.49
CA PRO A 149 -3.14 6.18 12.62
C PRO A 149 -3.34 4.82 11.92
N VAL A 150 -2.75 4.63 10.73
CA VAL A 150 -2.83 3.34 9.99
C VAL A 150 -2.27 2.20 10.84
N TRP A 151 -1.11 2.41 11.47
CA TRP A 151 -0.49 1.40 12.31
C TRP A 151 -1.30 1.08 13.56
N ARG A 152 -1.89 2.10 14.21
CA ARG A 152 -2.76 1.87 15.39
C ARG A 152 -4.02 1.09 15.04
N GLU A 153 -4.67 1.42 13.93
CA GLU A 153 -5.86 0.73 13.48
C GLU A 153 -5.55 -0.71 13.04
N ALA A 154 -4.47 -0.93 12.29
CA ALA A 154 -4.00 -2.26 11.93
C ALA A 154 -3.74 -3.12 13.18
N PHE A 155 -3.07 -2.56 14.20
CA PHE A 155 -2.84 -3.25 15.48
C PHE A 155 -4.17 -3.55 16.21
N ARG A 156 -5.11 -2.61 16.23
CA ARG A 156 -6.40 -2.79 16.91
C ARG A 156 -7.19 -3.95 16.33
N VAL A 157 -7.30 -4.02 15.01
CA VAL A 157 -8.13 -5.03 14.33
C VAL A 157 -7.48 -6.42 14.25
N LEU A 158 -6.16 -6.53 14.43
CA LEU A 158 -5.47 -7.82 14.54
C LEU A 158 -5.77 -8.52 15.85
N ARG A 159 -5.93 -9.85 15.80
CA ARG A 159 -5.97 -10.72 16.98
C ARG A 159 -4.61 -10.80 17.64
N PRO A 160 -4.56 -11.07 18.96
CA PRO A 160 -3.31 -11.51 19.60
C PRO A 160 -2.72 -12.73 18.87
N GLY A 161 -1.42 -12.71 18.61
CA GLY A 161 -0.74 -13.71 17.78
C GLY A 161 -0.87 -13.49 16.27
N GLY A 162 -1.73 -12.56 15.82
CA GLY A 162 -1.86 -12.18 14.42
C GLY A 162 -0.66 -11.37 13.93
N SER A 163 -0.47 -11.35 12.62
CA SER A 163 0.67 -10.66 11.99
C SER A 163 0.26 -9.75 10.83
N MET A 164 1.15 -8.81 10.53
CA MET A 164 1.02 -7.90 9.41
C MET A 164 2.30 -7.93 8.58
N ILE A 165 2.15 -7.92 7.26
CA ILE A 165 3.21 -7.60 6.31
C ILE A 165 2.89 -6.28 5.63
N ALA A 166 3.85 -5.37 5.60
CA ALA A 166 3.64 -4.04 5.05
C ALA A 166 4.82 -3.61 4.17
N GLY A 167 4.51 -3.00 3.02
CA GLY A 167 5.48 -2.37 2.13
C GLY A 167 5.32 -0.86 2.14
N PHE A 168 6.42 -0.12 2.03
CA PHE A 168 6.40 1.35 1.93
C PHE A 168 7.65 1.87 1.23
N ASN A 169 7.55 3.09 0.70
CA ASN A 169 8.68 3.78 0.09
C ASN A 169 9.77 4.05 1.14
N ASN A 170 11.03 3.80 0.79
CA ASN A 170 12.14 4.34 1.56
C ASN A 170 12.06 5.87 1.50
N PRO A 171 11.91 6.56 2.64
CA PRO A 171 11.65 8.01 2.64
C PRO A 171 12.68 8.85 1.89
N ILE A 172 13.90 8.36 1.78
CA ILE A 172 15.01 9.07 1.12
C ILE A 172 14.67 9.46 -0.33
N VAL A 173 13.81 8.69 -1.02
CA VAL A 173 13.43 8.96 -2.41
C VAL A 173 12.70 10.30 -2.56
N TYR A 174 11.96 10.71 -1.55
CA TYR A 174 11.28 12.00 -1.53
C TYR A 174 12.20 13.20 -1.30
N SER A 175 13.47 12.96 -0.94
CA SER A 175 14.43 14.05 -0.71
C SER A 175 15.14 14.51 -1.98
N PHE A 176 15.10 13.74 -3.07
CA PHE A 176 15.81 14.08 -4.30
C PHE A 176 15.07 15.12 -5.15
N ASP A 177 15.84 15.86 -5.94
CA ASP A 177 15.33 16.72 -6.99
C ASP A 177 15.06 15.87 -8.23
N ILE A 178 13.80 15.43 -8.39
CA ILE A 178 13.38 14.56 -9.51
C ILE A 178 13.64 15.22 -10.88
N ASP A 179 13.45 16.54 -11.02
CA ASP A 179 13.69 17.22 -12.29
C ASP A 179 15.17 17.15 -12.70
N LEU A 180 16.11 17.26 -11.74
CA LEU A 180 17.55 17.12 -12.01
C LEU A 180 17.94 15.66 -12.30
N GLU A 181 17.31 14.72 -11.64
CA GLU A 181 17.52 13.31 -11.87
C GLU A 181 17.07 12.90 -13.29
N GLU A 182 15.83 13.22 -13.66
CA GLU A 182 15.27 12.88 -14.97
C GLU A 182 15.95 13.61 -16.12
N ASP A 183 16.20 14.92 -15.98
CA ASP A 183 16.73 15.75 -17.06
C ASP A 183 18.25 15.55 -17.26
N GLN A 184 19.01 15.27 -16.21
CA GLN A 184 20.48 15.32 -16.21
C GLN A 184 21.17 14.13 -15.56
N GLY A 185 20.44 13.21 -14.92
CA GLY A 185 21.02 12.10 -14.16
C GLY A 185 21.79 12.54 -12.91
N ILE A 186 21.44 13.72 -12.34
CA ILE A 186 22.09 14.27 -11.16
C ILE A 186 21.23 14.01 -9.94
N PHE A 187 21.78 13.27 -8.97
CA PHE A 187 21.14 13.01 -7.68
C PHE A 187 21.51 14.09 -6.68
N GLN A 188 20.57 15.01 -6.43
CA GLN A 188 20.74 16.11 -5.49
C GLN A 188 19.60 16.13 -4.48
N LEU A 189 19.94 16.21 -3.18
CA LEU A 189 18.93 16.39 -2.13
C LEU A 189 18.37 17.82 -2.22
N ARG A 190 17.06 17.92 -2.24
CA ARG A 190 16.33 19.20 -2.33
C ARG A 190 15.30 19.38 -1.23
N TYR A 191 14.62 18.30 -0.86
CA TYR A 191 13.49 18.38 0.06
C TYR A 191 13.79 17.73 1.40
N PRO A 192 13.46 18.40 2.52
CA PRO A 192 13.53 17.79 3.84
C PRO A 192 12.40 16.76 4.05
N LEU A 193 12.64 15.78 4.93
CA LEU A 193 11.60 14.88 5.42
C LEU A 193 11.03 15.40 6.76
N PRO A 194 9.72 15.18 7.02
CA PRO A 194 8.75 14.54 6.14
C PRO A 194 8.39 15.39 4.92
N TYR A 195 8.13 14.74 3.78
CA TYR A 195 7.75 15.38 2.52
C TYR A 195 6.22 15.41 2.35
N SER A 196 5.74 16.41 1.59
CA SER A 196 4.34 16.49 1.19
C SER A 196 4.20 17.26 -0.12
N ASP A 197 3.49 16.72 -1.09
CA ASP A 197 3.11 17.39 -2.34
C ASP A 197 2.36 18.71 -2.13
N LEU A 198 1.73 18.88 -0.96
CA LEU A 198 0.98 20.09 -0.64
C LEU A 198 1.84 21.22 -0.10
N THR A 199 3.04 20.94 0.43
CA THR A 199 3.87 21.92 1.13
C THR A 199 5.32 21.94 0.71
N SER A 200 5.87 20.84 0.18
CA SER A 200 7.27 20.72 -0.19
C SER A 200 7.54 21.22 -1.61
N ILE A 201 6.55 21.18 -2.48
CA ILE A 201 6.61 21.68 -3.87
C ILE A 201 5.49 22.68 -4.14
N SER A 202 5.68 23.51 -5.18
CA SER A 202 4.63 24.41 -5.63
C SER A 202 3.55 23.64 -6.41
N GLU A 203 2.33 24.19 -6.49
CA GLU A 203 1.26 23.65 -7.32
C GLU A 203 1.69 23.51 -8.80
N GLN A 204 2.52 24.42 -9.28
CA GLN A 204 3.02 24.37 -10.67
C GLN A 204 3.99 23.21 -10.88
N GLU A 205 4.90 22.97 -9.93
CA GLU A 205 5.81 21.82 -9.96
C GLU A 205 5.04 20.50 -9.88
N ARG A 206 4.04 20.41 -8.98
CA ARG A 206 3.19 19.22 -8.86
C ARG A 206 2.44 18.91 -10.16
N ILE A 207 1.85 19.94 -10.79
CA ILE A 207 1.16 19.78 -12.08
C ILE A 207 2.13 19.34 -13.19
N LYS A 208 3.34 19.88 -13.20
CA LYS A 208 4.37 19.49 -14.18
C LYS A 208 4.76 18.01 -14.02
N ARG A 209 4.92 17.51 -12.79
CA ARG A 209 5.42 16.16 -12.49
C ARG A 209 4.35 15.07 -12.64
N TYR A 210 3.18 15.31 -12.05
CA TYR A 210 2.17 14.26 -11.87
C TYR A 210 0.88 14.53 -12.67
N GLY A 211 0.86 15.58 -13.50
CA GLY A 211 -0.39 16.09 -14.05
C GLY A 211 -1.22 16.83 -12.99
N GLY A 212 -2.33 17.42 -13.41
CA GLY A 212 -3.18 18.20 -12.50
C GLY A 212 -3.98 17.38 -11.50
N ASP A 213 -4.08 16.08 -11.70
CA ASP A 213 -5.05 15.18 -11.08
C ASP A 213 -4.49 13.83 -10.60
N GLY A 214 -3.17 13.63 -10.66
CA GLY A 214 -2.49 12.48 -10.05
C GLY A 214 -2.66 12.46 -8.53
N PRO A 215 -2.48 11.30 -7.87
CA PRO A 215 -2.61 11.17 -6.42
C PRO A 215 -1.58 12.05 -5.70
N LEU A 216 -1.99 12.59 -4.54
CA LEU A 216 -1.10 13.33 -3.66
C LEU A 216 -0.25 12.36 -2.85
N GLU A 217 1.05 12.62 -2.76
CA GLU A 217 2.00 11.80 -2.02
C GLU A 217 2.62 12.52 -0.81
N PHE A 218 2.98 11.68 0.18
CA PHE A 218 3.56 12.07 1.45
C PHE A 218 4.73 11.16 1.78
N GLY A 219 5.93 11.72 1.93
CA GLY A 219 7.13 11.00 2.35
C GLY A 219 7.26 11.01 3.87
N HIS A 220 6.86 9.92 4.52
CA HIS A 220 6.97 9.75 5.97
C HIS A 220 8.39 9.42 6.39
N THR A 221 8.79 9.82 7.59
CA THR A 221 10.09 9.42 8.14
C THR A 221 10.15 7.93 8.48
N LEU A 222 11.35 7.34 8.58
CA LEU A 222 11.52 5.98 9.11
C LEU A 222 11.00 5.85 10.55
N GLU A 223 11.09 6.95 11.34
CA GLU A 223 10.50 6.99 12.67
C GLU A 223 8.97 6.79 12.62
N ASP A 224 8.28 7.39 11.65
CA ASP A 224 6.84 7.20 11.51
C ASP A 224 6.48 5.85 10.87
N GLN A 225 7.29 5.36 9.93
CA GLN A 225 7.03 4.08 9.25
C GLN A 225 7.37 2.88 10.15
N ILE A 226 8.56 2.83 10.72
CA ILE A 226 9.06 1.72 11.54
C ILE A 226 8.74 1.95 13.01
N GLY A 227 9.15 3.11 13.56
CA GLY A 227 8.86 3.48 14.95
C GLY A 227 7.35 3.53 15.22
N GLY A 228 6.57 4.01 14.26
CA GLY A 228 5.10 4.02 14.36
C GLY A 228 4.48 2.65 14.52
N GLN A 229 5.02 1.60 13.87
CA GLN A 229 4.59 0.20 14.09
C GLN A 229 4.93 -0.25 15.52
N ILE A 230 6.14 0.02 15.97
CA ILE A 230 6.59 -0.31 17.34
C ILE A 230 5.73 0.42 18.39
N ASP A 231 5.49 1.70 18.21
CA ASP A 231 4.67 2.52 19.11
C ASP A 231 3.20 2.08 19.15
N ALA A 232 2.69 1.50 18.07
CA ALA A 232 1.35 0.88 18.03
C ALA A 232 1.27 -0.42 18.82
N GLY A 233 2.41 -1.04 19.16
CA GLY A 233 2.52 -2.28 19.94
C GLY A 233 3.00 -3.49 19.14
N PHE A 234 3.35 -3.33 17.85
CA PHE A 234 3.90 -4.41 17.05
C PHE A 234 5.33 -4.76 17.45
N HIS A 235 5.65 -6.03 17.36
CA HIS A 235 7.02 -6.53 17.36
C HIS A 235 7.44 -6.81 15.92
N LEU A 236 8.44 -6.10 15.42
CA LEU A 236 9.02 -6.35 14.11
C LEU A 236 9.89 -7.60 14.15
N ILE A 237 9.62 -8.57 13.28
CA ILE A 237 10.30 -9.86 13.25
C ILE A 237 10.96 -10.16 11.90
N GLY A 238 10.71 -9.32 10.89
CA GLY A 238 11.31 -9.42 9.56
C GLY A 238 11.34 -8.08 8.84
N MET A 239 12.34 -7.91 7.99
CA MET A 239 12.47 -6.76 7.11
C MET A 239 13.26 -7.16 5.86
N TYR A 240 12.89 -6.61 4.70
CA TYR A 240 13.75 -6.59 3.53
C TYR A 240 13.65 -5.24 2.82
N GLU A 241 14.65 -4.94 2.02
CA GLU A 241 14.64 -3.80 1.12
C GLU A 241 14.47 -4.28 -0.32
N ASP A 242 13.87 -3.43 -1.16
CA ASP A 242 13.62 -3.71 -2.57
C ASP A 242 13.95 -2.50 -3.44
N THR A 243 14.09 -2.77 -4.71
CA THR A 243 14.47 -1.79 -5.73
C THR A 243 13.35 -1.60 -6.75
N TRP A 244 13.49 -0.58 -7.57
CA TRP A 244 12.66 -0.40 -8.77
C TRP A 244 13.57 -0.19 -9.97
N LEU A 245 13.53 -1.12 -10.92
CA LEU A 245 14.44 -1.11 -12.07
C LEU A 245 14.27 0.11 -12.98
N ASP A 246 13.08 0.72 -12.97
CA ASP A 246 12.78 1.91 -13.75
C ASP A 246 13.20 3.22 -13.05
N GLU A 247 13.72 3.14 -11.81
CA GLU A 247 14.12 4.28 -11.00
C GLU A 247 15.65 4.40 -10.99
N PRO A 248 16.26 5.45 -11.58
CA PRO A 248 17.72 5.57 -11.69
C PRO A 248 18.44 5.53 -10.34
N VAL A 249 17.86 6.14 -9.28
CA VAL A 249 18.42 6.13 -7.93
C VAL A 249 18.55 4.70 -7.34
N SER A 250 17.77 3.76 -7.86
CA SER A 250 17.83 2.33 -7.47
C SER A 250 19.16 1.66 -7.78
N SER A 251 19.98 2.27 -8.63
CA SER A 251 21.38 1.82 -8.84
C SER A 251 22.29 2.08 -7.64
N TYR A 252 21.88 2.93 -6.71
CA TYR A 252 22.68 3.37 -5.56
C TYR A 252 22.07 2.96 -4.22
N LEU A 253 20.74 2.88 -4.13
CA LEU A 253 20.05 2.53 -2.89
C LEU A 253 18.72 1.83 -3.18
N ASN A 254 18.22 1.06 -2.21
CA ASN A 254 16.90 0.45 -2.29
C ASN A 254 15.83 1.49 -1.98
N VAL A 255 14.83 1.56 -2.84
CA VAL A 255 13.78 2.59 -2.81
C VAL A 255 12.51 2.15 -2.09
N PHE A 256 12.42 0.86 -1.71
CA PHE A 256 11.32 0.30 -0.93
C PHE A 256 11.81 -0.50 0.26
N ILE A 257 10.96 -0.58 1.27
CA ILE A 257 11.14 -1.38 2.47
C ILE A 257 9.88 -2.20 2.70
N ALA A 258 10.04 -3.45 3.10
CA ALA A 258 8.95 -4.27 3.60
C ALA A 258 9.27 -4.77 5.01
N THR A 259 8.24 -4.81 5.87
CA THR A 259 8.33 -5.29 7.23
C THR A 259 7.37 -6.44 7.49
N GLN A 260 7.77 -7.35 8.38
CA GLN A 260 6.88 -8.31 9.04
C GLN A 260 6.77 -7.93 10.51
N ALA A 261 5.54 -7.78 10.98
CA ALA A 261 5.24 -7.36 12.33
C ALA A 261 4.22 -8.34 12.95
N ILE A 262 4.34 -8.60 14.26
CA ILE A 262 3.43 -9.48 15.00
C ILE A 262 2.83 -8.73 16.19
N LYS A 263 1.54 -8.96 16.44
CA LYS A 263 0.86 -8.57 17.66
C LYS A 263 1.03 -9.69 18.70
N VAL A 264 1.93 -9.47 19.64
CA VAL A 264 2.10 -10.43 20.76
C VAL A 264 0.92 -10.36 21.73
N ASN A 265 0.75 -11.44 22.51
CA ASN A 265 -0.35 -11.57 23.49
C ASN A 265 -0.19 -10.56 24.64
#